data_f290d6c61b53afbd779b3a863366f369
#
_entry.id   f290d6c61b53afbd779b3a863366f369
#
_cell.length_a   1.000
_cell.length_b   1.000
_cell.length_c   1.000
_cell.angle_alpha   90.00
_cell.angle_beta   90.00
_cell.angle_gamma   90.00
#
_symmetry.space_group_name_H-M   'P 1'
#
loop_
_entity.id
_entity.type
_entity.pdbx_description
1 polymer ?
#
loop_
_entity_poly.entity_id
_entity_poly.type
_entity_poly.pdbx_seq_one_letter_code
_entity_poly.pdbx_strand_id
1 'polypeptide(L)'
;MIQSHVIQANVIDAPIIQFAIVGSMHVVGLAMLMALWRLLRGPTVPDRILALDTLSVTAIAQLMLFGMHLDSPVYFEAALIIAMLGFGTTVVLSKYVLRRDIVE
;
A
#
# COMPACT_ATOMS: atom_id res chain seq x y z
N MET A 1 -29.61 12.69 8.03
CA MET A 1 -28.36 13.26 7.56
C MET A 1 -27.43 13.65 8.69
N ILE A 2 -27.88 14.51 9.61
CA ILE A 2 -27.04 14.90 10.75
C ILE A 2 -26.66 13.69 11.60
N GLN A 3 -27.61 12.80 11.81
CA GLN A 3 -27.38 11.60 12.60
C GLN A 3 -26.34 10.69 11.98
N SER A 4 -26.32 10.56 10.65
CA SER A 4 -25.35 9.71 10.00
C SER A 4 -23.93 10.29 10.11
N HIS A 5 -23.79 11.61 10.06
CA HIS A 5 -22.51 12.25 10.28
C HIS A 5 -22.02 12.05 11.71
N VAL A 6 -22.93 12.18 12.69
CA VAL A 6 -22.59 11.97 14.09
C VAL A 6 -22.18 10.51 14.33
N ILE A 7 -22.90 9.56 13.75
CA ILE A 7 -22.58 8.15 13.88
C ILE A 7 -21.22 7.84 13.29
N GLN A 8 -20.93 8.37 12.10
CA GLN A 8 -19.63 8.17 11.47
C GLN A 8 -18.50 8.77 12.30
N ALA A 9 -18.69 9.96 12.81
CA ALA A 9 -17.69 10.60 13.67
C ALA A 9 -17.43 9.76 14.93
N ASN A 10 -18.50 9.25 15.54
CA ASN A 10 -18.36 8.40 16.72
C ASN A 10 -17.64 7.09 16.41
N VAL A 11 -17.92 6.50 15.26
CA VAL A 11 -17.26 5.25 14.86
C VAL A 11 -15.78 5.49 14.61
N ILE A 12 -15.43 6.57 13.90
CA ILE A 12 -14.04 6.88 13.60
C ILE A 12 -13.27 7.24 14.87
N ASP A 13 -13.93 7.96 15.80
CA ASP A 13 -13.30 8.39 17.04
C ASP A 13 -13.31 7.30 18.11
N ALA A 14 -14.00 6.19 17.88
CA ALA A 14 -14.04 5.11 18.86
C ALA A 14 -12.63 4.62 19.18
N PRO A 15 -12.29 4.39 20.46
CA PRO A 15 -10.94 3.94 20.83
C PRO A 15 -10.54 2.65 20.15
N ILE A 16 -11.47 1.74 19.94
CA ILE A 16 -11.20 0.44 19.29
C ILE A 16 -10.76 0.67 17.86
N ILE A 17 -11.44 1.56 17.13
CA ILE A 17 -11.10 1.81 15.73
C ILE A 17 -9.77 2.55 15.61
N GLN A 18 -9.52 3.53 16.46
CA GLN A 18 -8.24 4.22 16.46
C GLN A 18 -7.10 3.25 16.80
N PHE A 19 -7.31 2.39 17.78
CA PHE A 19 -6.33 1.39 18.13
C PHE A 19 -6.06 0.45 16.95
N ALA A 20 -7.11 0.02 16.26
CA ALA A 20 -6.99 -0.85 15.10
C ALA A 20 -6.22 -0.18 13.97
N ILE A 21 -6.49 1.10 13.70
CA ILE A 21 -5.82 1.84 12.65
C ILE A 21 -4.33 1.97 12.95
N VAL A 22 -3.99 2.40 14.17
CA VAL A 22 -2.60 2.58 14.55
C VAL A 22 -1.86 1.24 14.57
N GLY A 23 -2.49 0.19 15.10
CA GLY A 23 -1.91 -1.14 15.11
C GLY A 23 -1.66 -1.64 13.69
N SER A 24 -2.62 -1.44 12.80
CA SER A 24 -2.48 -1.84 11.40
C SER A 24 -1.35 -1.08 10.72
N MET A 25 -1.19 0.21 11.02
CA MET A 25 -0.10 1.01 10.47
C MET A 25 1.26 0.44 10.84
N HIS A 26 1.41 -0.01 12.07
CA HIS A 26 2.66 -0.62 12.51
C HIS A 26 2.91 -1.97 11.84
N VAL A 27 1.87 -2.79 11.72
CA VAL A 27 1.98 -4.10 11.08
C VAL A 27 2.33 -3.95 9.61
N VAL A 28 1.66 -3.05 8.91
CA VAL A 28 1.94 -2.80 7.49
C VAL A 28 3.33 -2.21 7.32
N GLY A 29 3.75 -1.33 8.22
CA GLY A 29 5.11 -0.79 8.18
C GLY A 29 6.17 -1.88 8.33
N LEU A 30 5.93 -2.83 9.23
CA LEU A 30 6.82 -3.96 9.39
C LEU A 30 6.86 -4.83 8.14
N ALA A 31 5.70 -5.05 7.52
CA ALA A 31 5.61 -5.78 6.28
C ALA A 31 6.39 -5.09 5.16
N MET A 32 6.35 -3.75 5.12
CA MET A 32 7.12 -2.99 4.15
C MET A 32 8.63 -3.19 4.35
N LEU A 33 9.07 -3.20 5.59
CA LEU A 33 10.48 -3.43 5.89
C LEU A 33 10.92 -4.83 5.45
N MET A 34 10.07 -5.82 5.68
CA MET A 34 10.35 -7.17 5.23
C MET A 34 10.40 -7.28 3.71
N ALA A 35 9.48 -6.60 3.02
CA ALA A 35 9.47 -6.57 1.57
C ALA A 35 10.71 -5.89 1.02
N LEU A 36 11.14 -4.80 1.65
CA LEU A 36 12.35 -4.09 1.26
C LEU A 36 13.57 -4.99 1.44
N TRP A 37 13.64 -5.71 2.54
CA TRP A 37 14.71 -6.66 2.79
C TRP A 37 14.78 -7.70 1.68
N ARG A 38 13.63 -8.25 1.30
CA ARG A 38 13.56 -9.23 0.25
C ARG A 38 13.95 -8.65 -1.10
N LEU A 39 13.59 -7.40 -1.36
CA LEU A 39 13.97 -6.72 -2.58
C LEU A 39 15.49 -6.60 -2.69
N LEU A 40 16.16 -6.27 -1.59
CA LEU A 40 17.60 -6.11 -1.58
C LEU A 40 18.34 -7.44 -1.60
N ARG A 41 17.75 -8.48 -1.05
CA ARG A 41 18.39 -9.78 -0.89
C ARG A 41 17.85 -10.85 -1.82
N GLY A 42 16.86 -10.54 -2.64
CA GLY A 42 16.28 -11.53 -3.53
C GLY A 42 17.30 -12.11 -4.49
N PRO A 43 17.43 -13.46 -4.52
CA PRO A 43 18.45 -14.09 -5.35
C PRO A 43 18.14 -14.06 -6.84
N THR A 44 16.86 -13.99 -7.21
CA THR A 44 16.44 -13.99 -8.60
C THR A 44 15.67 -12.72 -8.93
N VAL A 45 15.61 -12.41 -10.23
CA VAL A 45 14.87 -11.25 -10.70
C VAL A 45 13.37 -11.40 -10.43
N PRO A 46 12.73 -12.56 -10.64
CA PRO A 46 11.31 -12.72 -10.27
C PRO A 46 11.05 -12.47 -8.80
N ASP A 47 11.95 -12.89 -7.91
CA ASP A 47 11.78 -12.63 -6.47
C ASP A 47 11.79 -11.14 -6.17
N ARG A 48 12.66 -10.39 -6.83
CA ARG A 48 12.75 -8.94 -6.65
C ARG A 48 11.50 -8.25 -7.16
N ILE A 49 10.97 -8.70 -8.30
CA ILE A 49 9.74 -8.13 -8.86
C ILE A 49 8.57 -8.38 -7.92
N LEU A 50 8.49 -9.57 -7.37
CA LEU A 50 7.44 -9.92 -6.41
C LEU A 50 7.54 -9.05 -5.15
N ALA A 51 8.75 -8.85 -4.66
CA ALA A 51 8.98 -8.00 -3.50
C ALA A 51 8.60 -6.54 -3.79
N LEU A 52 8.91 -6.06 -4.98
CA LEU A 52 8.56 -4.70 -5.39
C LEU A 52 7.04 -4.54 -5.46
N ASP A 53 6.34 -5.53 -6.00
CA ASP A 53 4.89 -5.52 -6.05
C ASP A 53 4.29 -5.50 -4.64
N THR A 54 4.79 -6.33 -3.75
CA THR A 54 4.37 -6.35 -2.36
C THR A 54 4.61 -5.01 -1.69
N LEU A 55 5.76 -4.39 -1.97
CA LEU A 55 6.08 -3.07 -1.44
C LEU A 55 5.07 -2.03 -1.91
N SER A 56 4.70 -2.07 -3.17
CA SER A 56 3.72 -1.14 -3.73
C SER A 56 2.36 -1.31 -3.07
N VAL A 57 1.90 -2.54 -2.92
CA VAL A 57 0.60 -2.83 -2.30
C VAL A 57 0.59 -2.38 -0.84
N THR A 58 1.66 -2.67 -0.11
CA THR A 58 1.74 -2.25 1.30
C THR A 58 1.85 -0.74 1.43
N ALA A 59 2.51 -0.07 0.49
CA ALA A 59 2.56 1.39 0.49
C ALA A 59 1.18 2.00 0.28
N ILE A 60 0.39 1.43 -0.63
CA ILE A 60 -0.99 1.86 -0.85
C ILE A 60 -1.81 1.68 0.42
N ALA A 61 -1.70 0.51 1.05
CA ALA A 61 -2.41 0.23 2.29
C ALA A 61 -2.01 1.21 3.38
N GLN A 62 -0.73 1.52 3.49
CA GLN A 62 -0.23 2.45 4.50
C GLN A 62 -0.77 3.86 4.27
N LEU A 63 -0.80 4.32 3.02
CA LEU A 63 -1.36 5.62 2.70
C LEU A 63 -2.85 5.69 3.03
N MET A 64 -3.58 4.61 2.76
CA MET A 64 -5.00 4.57 3.10
C MET A 64 -5.19 4.61 4.62
N LEU A 65 -4.35 3.91 5.38
CA LEU A 65 -4.43 3.95 6.83
C LEU A 65 -4.10 5.34 7.37
N PHE A 66 -3.10 6.01 6.80
CA PHE A 66 -2.80 7.39 7.17
C PHE A 66 -3.96 8.32 6.85
N GLY A 67 -4.60 8.13 5.69
CA GLY A 67 -5.77 8.91 5.31
C GLY A 67 -6.91 8.75 6.28
N MET A 68 -7.13 7.52 6.75
CA MET A 68 -8.17 7.24 7.74
C MET A 68 -7.80 7.85 9.09
N HIS A 69 -6.55 7.75 9.48
CA HIS A 69 -6.09 8.27 10.77
C HIS A 69 -6.16 9.79 10.82
N LEU A 70 -5.74 10.45 9.76
CA LEU A 70 -5.69 11.90 9.68
C LEU A 70 -6.97 12.51 9.07
N ASP A 71 -7.89 11.67 8.60
CA ASP A 71 -9.13 12.09 7.98
C ASP A 71 -8.87 13.07 6.83
N SER A 72 -7.94 12.69 5.95
CA SER A 72 -7.55 13.52 4.82
C SER A 72 -7.72 12.76 3.51
N PRO A 73 -8.46 13.32 2.55
CA PRO A 73 -8.64 12.67 1.24
C PRO A 73 -7.40 12.71 0.36
N VAL A 74 -6.41 13.54 0.69
CA VAL A 74 -5.19 13.66 -0.10
C VAL A 74 -4.44 12.34 -0.14
N TYR A 75 -4.44 11.60 0.96
CA TYR A 75 -3.75 10.31 1.02
C TYR A 75 -4.40 9.28 0.12
N PHE A 76 -5.72 9.35 -0.05
CA PHE A 76 -6.41 8.44 -0.98
C PHE A 76 -6.06 8.75 -2.42
N GLU A 77 -5.92 10.02 -2.77
CA GLU A 77 -5.48 10.41 -4.11
C GLU A 77 -4.06 9.91 -4.39
N ALA A 78 -3.17 10.08 -3.42
CA ALA A 78 -1.81 9.59 -3.54
C ALA A 78 -1.77 8.07 -3.69
N ALA A 79 -2.60 7.36 -2.92
CA ALA A 79 -2.69 5.91 -3.00
C ALA A 79 -3.15 5.46 -4.38
N LEU A 80 -4.11 6.18 -4.95
CA LEU A 80 -4.62 5.86 -6.28
C LEU A 80 -3.53 6.03 -7.34
N ILE A 81 -2.78 7.12 -7.26
CA ILE A 81 -1.68 7.37 -8.20
C ILE A 81 -0.63 6.27 -8.09
N ILE A 82 -0.26 5.90 -6.87
CA ILE A 82 0.72 4.84 -6.66
C ILE A 82 0.21 3.50 -7.19
N ALA A 83 -1.10 3.23 -7.03
CA ALA A 83 -1.69 2.00 -7.53
C ALA A 83 -1.58 1.93 -9.05
N MET A 84 -1.85 3.02 -9.74
CA MET A 84 -1.75 3.06 -11.19
C MET A 84 -0.31 2.89 -11.66
N LEU A 85 0.62 3.58 -11.02
CA LEU A 85 2.04 3.47 -11.35
C LEU A 85 2.57 2.07 -11.04
N GLY A 86 2.19 1.53 -9.90
CA GLY A 86 2.63 0.20 -9.49
C GLY A 86 2.14 -0.88 -10.43
N PHE A 87 0.88 -0.78 -10.87
CA PHE A 87 0.33 -1.73 -11.82
C PHE A 87 1.11 -1.71 -13.14
N GLY A 88 1.35 -0.51 -13.67
CA GLY A 88 2.12 -0.37 -14.90
C GLY A 88 3.53 -0.90 -14.78
N THR A 89 4.19 -0.58 -13.66
CA THR A 89 5.56 -1.04 -13.42
C THR A 89 5.61 -2.57 -13.32
N THR A 90 4.67 -3.17 -12.60
CA THR A 90 4.63 -4.62 -12.44
C THR A 90 4.41 -5.33 -13.77
N VAL A 91 3.52 -4.81 -14.60
CA VAL A 91 3.26 -5.39 -15.92
C VAL A 91 4.51 -5.32 -16.79
N VAL A 92 5.19 -4.18 -16.81
CA VAL A 92 6.39 -4.00 -17.62
C VAL A 92 7.50 -4.92 -17.14
N LEU A 93 7.71 -5.01 -15.83
CA LEU A 93 8.76 -5.87 -15.28
C LEU A 93 8.46 -7.35 -15.52
N SER A 94 7.19 -7.75 -15.40
CA SER A 94 6.80 -9.13 -15.68
C SER A 94 7.06 -9.49 -17.13
N LYS A 95 6.76 -8.56 -18.03
CA LYS A 95 7.01 -8.76 -19.45
C LYS A 95 8.51 -8.88 -19.74
N TYR A 96 9.30 -8.03 -19.09
CA TYR A 96 10.75 -8.07 -19.23
C TYR A 96 11.31 -9.42 -18.80
N VAL A 97 10.83 -9.97 -17.71
CA VAL A 97 11.31 -11.26 -17.22
C VAL A 97 10.94 -12.39 -18.19
N LEU A 98 9.72 -12.34 -18.73
CA LEU A 98 9.27 -13.38 -19.64
C LEU A 98 9.97 -13.36 -20.98
N ARG A 99 10.24 -12.18 -21.53
CA ARG A 99 10.82 -12.03 -22.85
C ARG A 99 12.22 -11.46 -22.87
N ARG A 100 12.65 -10.94 -21.73
CA ARG A 100 13.93 -10.22 -21.60
C ARG A 100 14.01 -9.03 -22.52
N ASP A 101 12.85 -8.52 -22.95
CA ASP A 101 12.78 -7.38 -23.84
C ASP A 101 11.48 -6.63 -23.59
N ILE A 102 11.61 -5.37 -23.20
CA ILE A 102 10.45 -4.53 -22.89
C ILE A 102 9.77 -4.02 -24.15
N VAL A 103 10.55 -3.83 -25.21
CA VAL A 103 10.07 -3.17 -26.42
C VAL A 103 9.27 -4.13 -27.30
N GLU A 104 9.57 -5.40 -27.23
CA GLU A 104 8.86 -6.38 -28.00
C GLU A 104 7.79 -7.06 -27.18
#